data_5e4e824b46b583351a523750c5f33778
#
_entry.id   5e4e824b46b583351a523750c5f33778
#
_cell.length_a   1.000
_cell.length_b   1.000
_cell.length_c   1.000
_cell.angle_alpha   90.00
_cell.angle_beta   90.00
_cell.angle_gamma   90.00
#
_symmetry.space_group_name_H-M   'P 1'
#
loop_
_entity.id
_entity.type
_entity.pdbx_description
1 polymer ?
#
loop_
_entity_poly.entity_id
_entity_poly.type
_entity_poly.pdbx_seq_one_letter_code
_entity_poly.pdbx_strand_id
1 'polypeptide(L)' 'MLNLDLSASEQAILRDVLVDALSELSTEISGTDAKDYRDDLKDRREVLQKVIAALGGEPRS' A
#
# COMPACT_ATOMS: atom_id res chain seq x y z
N MET A 1 -7.26 14.59 4.35
CA MET A 1 -6.61 14.63 3.06
C MET A 1 -5.11 14.61 3.21
N LEU A 2 -4.46 13.71 2.53
CA LEU A 2 -3.02 13.59 2.63
C LEU A 2 -2.35 14.69 1.83
N ASN A 3 -1.45 15.41 2.47
CA ASN A 3 -0.76 16.50 1.80
C ASN A 3 0.72 16.42 2.13
N LEU A 4 1.49 15.82 1.24
CA LEU A 4 2.91 15.64 1.43
C LEU A 4 3.67 16.61 0.54
N ASP A 5 4.67 17.22 1.12
CA ASP A 5 5.50 18.18 0.39
C ASP A 5 6.65 17.44 -0.27
N LEU A 6 6.35 16.70 -1.31
CA LEU A 6 7.33 15.86 -2.00
C LEU A 6 7.45 16.26 -3.45
N SER A 7 8.66 16.19 -3.99
CA SER A 7 8.87 16.37 -5.40
C SER A 7 8.28 15.20 -6.18
N ALA A 8 8.20 15.32 -7.49
CA ALA A 8 7.69 14.23 -8.31
C ALA A 8 8.55 12.98 -8.17
N SER A 9 9.86 13.16 -8.11
CA SER A 9 10.76 12.01 -7.93
C SER A 9 10.53 11.35 -6.59
N GLU A 10 10.35 12.15 -5.56
CA GLU A 10 10.14 11.60 -4.23
C GLU A 10 8.82 10.87 -4.14
N GLN A 11 7.79 11.40 -4.79
CA GLN A 11 6.50 10.71 -4.81
C GLN A 11 6.60 9.37 -5.51
N ALA A 12 7.36 9.31 -6.58
CA ALA A 12 7.53 8.05 -7.31
C ALA A 12 8.24 7.01 -6.45
N ILE A 13 9.26 7.44 -5.71
CA ILE A 13 10.00 6.55 -4.84
C ILE A 13 9.07 6.04 -3.74
N LEU A 14 8.32 6.93 -3.12
CA LEU A 14 7.42 6.53 -2.05
C LEU A 14 6.38 5.54 -2.56
N ARG A 15 5.83 5.81 -3.74
CA ARG A 15 4.85 4.90 -4.31
C ARG A 15 5.45 3.51 -4.54
N ASP A 16 6.69 3.44 -5.02
CA ASP A 16 7.34 2.16 -5.24
C ASP A 16 7.48 1.40 -3.93
N VAL A 17 7.90 2.10 -2.87
CA VAL A 17 8.03 1.46 -1.57
C VAL A 17 6.69 0.93 -1.08
N LEU A 18 5.63 1.71 -1.27
CA LEU A 18 4.31 1.29 -0.82
C LEU A 18 3.78 0.12 -1.65
N VAL A 19 4.06 0.10 -2.94
CA VAL A 19 3.63 -1.01 -3.79
C VAL A 19 4.35 -2.29 -3.37
N ASP A 20 5.64 -2.20 -3.04
CA ASP A 20 6.37 -3.35 -2.55
C ASP A 20 5.78 -3.84 -1.24
N ALA A 21 5.47 -2.93 -0.33
CA ALA A 21 4.86 -3.31 0.95
C ALA A 21 3.49 -3.97 0.72
N LEU A 22 2.73 -3.46 -0.23
CA LEU A 22 1.44 -4.03 -0.55
C LEU A 22 1.58 -5.45 -1.07
N SER A 23 2.58 -5.68 -1.92
CA SER A 23 2.84 -7.01 -2.45
C SER A 23 3.21 -7.99 -1.34
N GLU A 24 4.03 -7.54 -0.40
CA GLU A 24 4.41 -8.39 0.73
C GLU A 24 3.22 -8.71 1.61
N LEU A 25 2.34 -7.73 1.84
CA LEU A 25 1.13 -7.97 2.61
C LEU A 25 0.25 -8.99 1.94
N SER A 26 0.11 -8.90 0.63
CA SER A 26 -0.71 -9.84 -0.11
C SER A 26 -0.17 -11.26 0.04
N THR A 27 1.14 -11.41 0.00
CA THR A 27 1.77 -12.71 0.19
C THR A 27 1.50 -13.25 1.59
N GLU A 28 1.61 -12.39 2.60
CA GLU A 28 1.36 -12.82 3.97
C GLU A 28 -0.10 -13.20 4.18
N ILE A 29 -1.01 -12.45 3.58
CA ILE A 29 -2.44 -12.77 3.68
C ILE A 29 -2.70 -14.16 3.12
N SER A 30 -2.08 -14.48 1.99
CA SER A 30 -2.25 -15.79 1.38
C SER A 30 -1.64 -16.89 2.21
N GLY A 31 -0.58 -16.60 2.94
CA GLY A 31 0.16 -17.61 3.65
C GLY A 31 -0.23 -17.84 5.10
N THR A 32 -1.18 -17.08 5.63
CA THR A 32 -1.53 -17.24 7.03
C THR A 32 -2.90 -17.88 7.19
N ASP A 33 -3.01 -18.75 8.20
CA ASP A 33 -4.27 -19.36 8.55
C ASP A 33 -4.95 -18.66 9.71
N ALA A 34 -4.26 -17.77 10.38
CA ALA A 34 -4.82 -17.07 11.54
C ALA A 34 -5.79 -16.00 11.05
N LYS A 35 -7.06 -16.21 11.34
CA LYS A 35 -8.09 -15.32 10.82
C LYS A 35 -7.94 -13.89 11.33
N ASP A 36 -7.69 -13.72 12.62
CA ASP A 36 -7.58 -12.39 13.19
C ASP A 36 -6.38 -11.65 12.60
N TYR A 37 -5.27 -12.36 12.44
CA TYR A 37 -4.08 -11.77 11.87
C TYR A 37 -4.32 -11.43 10.40
N ARG A 38 -5.01 -12.30 9.67
CA ARG A 38 -5.31 -12.05 8.28
C ARG A 38 -6.17 -10.81 8.13
N ASP A 39 -7.17 -10.64 9.00
CA ASP A 39 -8.04 -9.47 8.94
C ASP A 39 -7.26 -8.20 9.18
N ASP A 40 -6.32 -8.23 10.13
CA ASP A 40 -5.47 -7.10 10.39
C ASP A 40 -4.62 -6.75 9.18
N LEU A 41 -4.07 -7.75 8.51
CA LEU A 41 -3.26 -7.53 7.32
C LEU A 41 -4.10 -6.94 6.18
N LYS A 42 -5.35 -7.37 6.06
CA LYS A 42 -6.24 -6.82 5.05
C LYS A 42 -6.52 -5.36 5.31
N ASP A 43 -6.69 -4.98 6.55
CA ASP A 43 -6.91 -3.58 6.90
C ASP A 43 -5.69 -2.75 6.50
N ARG A 44 -4.49 -3.25 6.77
CA ARG A 44 -3.28 -2.55 6.40
C ARG A 44 -3.16 -2.42 4.90
N ARG A 45 -3.53 -3.47 4.17
CA ARG A 45 -3.49 -3.42 2.72
C ARG A 45 -4.42 -2.34 2.19
N GLU A 46 -5.59 -2.23 2.77
CA GLU A 46 -6.56 -1.24 2.33
C GLU A 46 -6.03 0.17 2.54
N VAL A 47 -5.38 0.42 3.67
CA VAL A 47 -4.79 1.73 3.94
C VAL A 47 -3.69 2.04 2.93
N LEU A 48 -2.84 1.06 2.63
CA LEU A 48 -1.79 1.27 1.64
C LEU A 48 -2.37 1.60 0.27
N GLN A 49 -3.44 0.93 -0.12
CA GLN A 49 -4.08 1.20 -1.39
C GLN A 49 -4.62 2.62 -1.44
N LYS A 50 -5.17 3.10 -0.35
CA LYS A 50 -5.68 4.47 -0.28
C LYS A 50 -4.54 5.48 -0.42
N VAL A 51 -3.42 5.22 0.24
CA VAL A 51 -2.30 6.14 0.17
C VAL A 51 -1.70 6.16 -1.23
N ILE A 52 -1.57 4.99 -1.85
CA ILE A 52 -1.05 4.92 -3.22
C ILE A 52 -1.94 5.71 -4.16
N ALA A 53 -3.23 5.59 -4.01
CA ALA A 53 -4.16 6.35 -4.86
C ALA A 53 -4.00 7.84 -4.64
N ALA A 54 -3.75 8.26 -3.41
CA ALA A 54 -3.57 9.68 -3.11
C ALA A 54 -2.27 10.23 -3.68
N LEU A 55 -1.28 9.36 -3.89
CA LEU A 55 0.01 9.80 -4.38
C LEU A 55 0.09 9.87 -5.90
N GLY A 56 -0.98 9.65 -6.60
CA GLY A 56 -0.90 9.75 -8.03
C GLY A 56 -1.58 8.61 -8.73
N GLY A 57 -2.17 7.77 -7.95
CA GLY A 57 -2.99 6.75 -8.51
C GLY A 57 -2.25 5.52 -8.91
N GLU A 58 -3.00 4.63 -9.46
CA GLU A 58 -2.51 3.37 -9.86
C GLU A 58 -1.84 3.48 -11.17
N PRO A 59 -0.85 2.69 -11.38
CA PRO A 59 -0.13 2.77 -12.64
C PRO A 59 -1.00 2.56 -13.82
N ARG A 60 -2.07 1.80 -13.74
CA ARG A 60 -2.84 1.60 -14.87
C ARG A 60 -4.05 2.27 -14.75
N SER A 61 -4.44 2.75 -14.16
CA SER A 61 -5.66 3.45 -14.12
C SER A 61 -6.44 3.50 -15.24
#